data_8b369ae711e1c05c99c99b39a89af063
#
_entry.id   8b369ae711e1c05c99c99b39a89af063
#
_cell.length_a   1.000
_cell.length_b   1.000
_cell.length_c   1.000
_cell.angle_alpha   90.00
_cell.angle_beta   90.00
_cell.angle_gamma   90.00
#
_symmetry.space_group_name_H-M   'P 1'
#
loop_
_entity.id
_entity.type
_entity.pdbx_description
1 polymer ?
#
loop_
_entity_poly.entity_id
_entity_poly.type
_entity_poly.pdbx_seq_one_letter_code
_entity_poly.pdbx_strand_id
1 'polypeptide(L)'
;MGWFANRRARAVRESGVEASGAFCRAAGRDERGPDVAAPAAGGSSASQRNDVRGLTRLACGAVALLALSGVLAMEGCAVVSTDAENSAASEQAAAASASDVEYASFEEVAAAFDESALDLDYSKRDLDASYDASSATVITLSFDSTSVQGAGAQASAAGVVISSAGTYIVSGELTDGQLLVDAGDDDKVQLVLAGAIIHNEDGAAIYVRNADKCFITLDAGTENNLSDGSSYALEDDSDEPYATLFSLCDLTLNGSGTLNVTSAYRHAVCSKDDLVVVSDTYNISAVEDGLRGHDSVKVRDGVFTIQADGDGIKSNKDDDPTKGFVSIDGGAFDIQAGDDAVQGKTLVRLAGGSLTVAANDDAFHSDSKNVASRFCGNRNGAVSCSRDRIAAS
;
A
#
# COMPACT_ATOMS: atom_id res chain seq x y z
N MET A 1 -37.39 8.20 -22.88
CA MET A 1 -37.26 9.68 -22.97
C MET A 1 -36.98 10.20 -21.57
N GLY A 2 -35.83 10.78 -21.33
CA GLY A 2 -35.45 11.38 -20.06
C GLY A 2 -34.06 10.91 -19.58
N TRP A 3 -33.01 11.44 -20.20
CA TRP A 3 -31.65 11.37 -19.73
C TRP A 3 -31.48 12.33 -18.54
N PHE A 4 -31.11 11.83 -17.39
CA PHE A 4 -30.55 12.66 -16.31
C PHE A 4 -29.04 12.46 -16.25
N ALA A 5 -28.33 13.45 -16.79
CA ALA A 5 -26.91 13.61 -16.58
C ALA A 5 -26.70 14.19 -15.16
N ASN A 6 -26.09 13.45 -14.26
CA ASN A 6 -25.67 13.92 -12.95
C ASN A 6 -24.25 14.49 -13.10
N ARG A 7 -24.15 15.81 -13.27
CA ARG A 7 -22.87 16.53 -13.18
C ARG A 7 -22.59 16.81 -11.71
N ARG A 8 -21.55 16.22 -11.17
CA ARG A 8 -20.96 16.66 -9.90
C ARG A 8 -20.37 18.07 -10.11
N ALA A 9 -20.96 19.07 -9.48
CA ALA A 9 -20.43 20.42 -9.46
C ALA A 9 -19.34 20.50 -8.37
N ARG A 10 -18.10 20.60 -8.77
CA ARG A 10 -17.01 21.07 -7.89
C ARG A 10 -17.19 22.57 -7.67
N ALA A 11 -17.34 23.00 -6.42
CA ALA A 11 -17.41 24.41 -6.06
C ALA A 11 -16.01 25.02 -6.16
N VAL A 12 -15.81 25.85 -7.18
CA VAL A 12 -14.65 26.73 -7.28
C VAL A 12 -14.88 27.89 -6.30
N ARG A 13 -14.05 28.03 -5.29
CA ARG A 13 -13.94 29.25 -4.48
C ARG A 13 -13.08 30.25 -5.24
N GLU A 14 -13.70 31.21 -5.85
CA GLU A 14 -13.06 32.45 -6.27
C GLU A 14 -12.84 33.34 -5.04
N SER A 15 -11.59 33.54 -4.65
CA SER A 15 -11.19 34.65 -3.80
C SER A 15 -10.54 35.71 -4.70
N GLY A 16 -11.30 36.77 -4.98
CA GLY A 16 -10.78 37.95 -5.64
C GLY A 16 -9.86 38.73 -4.71
N VAL A 17 -8.66 39.06 -5.21
CA VAL A 17 -7.85 40.16 -4.68
C VAL A 17 -7.52 41.07 -5.86
N GLU A 18 -7.99 42.32 -5.72
CA GLU A 18 -7.78 43.40 -6.68
C GLU A 18 -6.32 43.80 -6.76
N ALA A 19 -5.88 43.99 -8.01
CA ALA A 19 -4.60 44.58 -8.35
C ALA A 19 -4.60 46.10 -8.11
N SER A 20 -3.62 46.58 -7.37
CA SER A 20 -3.24 47.99 -7.38
C SER A 20 -1.84 48.13 -7.95
N GLY A 21 -1.77 48.80 -9.07
CA GLY A 21 -0.50 48.99 -9.78
C GLY A 21 0.34 50.12 -9.21
N ALA A 22 1.63 50.01 -9.41
CA ALA A 22 2.53 51.17 -9.47
C ALA A 22 3.71 50.84 -10.39
N PHE A 23 3.74 51.60 -11.47
CA PHE A 23 4.88 51.82 -12.35
C PHE A 23 6.10 52.38 -11.63
N CYS A 24 7.28 51.92 -11.90
CA CYS A 24 8.47 52.77 -12.02
C CYS A 24 9.46 52.23 -13.02
N ARG A 25 9.79 53.09 -13.93
CA ARG A 25 10.69 52.94 -15.09
C ARG A 25 12.10 53.44 -14.70
N ALA A 26 13.06 52.87 -15.40
CA ALA A 26 14.19 53.54 -16.04
C ALA A 26 15.58 53.36 -15.45
N ALA A 27 16.42 52.87 -16.33
CA ALA A 27 17.65 53.41 -16.86
C ALA A 27 18.89 53.27 -15.93
N GLY A 28 19.98 52.75 -16.35
CA GLY A 28 20.70 52.74 -17.59
C GLY A 28 22.19 52.59 -17.30
N ARG A 29 22.96 51.94 -18.20
CA ARG A 29 24.37 52.18 -18.52
C ARG A 29 25.37 51.99 -17.34
N ASP A 30 26.56 51.51 -17.49
CA ASP A 30 27.43 51.19 -18.64
C ASP A 30 28.76 50.66 -18.08
N GLU A 31 29.43 49.81 -18.85
CA GLU A 31 30.86 49.76 -19.11
C GLU A 31 31.87 49.21 -18.06
N ARG A 32 32.66 48.28 -18.65
CA ARG A 32 34.12 48.07 -18.60
C ARG A 32 34.69 47.09 -17.56
N GLY A 33 35.23 46.03 -18.16
CA GLY A 33 36.34 45.29 -17.59
C GLY A 33 37.67 46.15 -17.62
N PRO A 34 38.78 45.63 -17.27
CA PRO A 34 39.44 44.50 -17.89
C PRO A 34 40.26 43.56 -17.00
N ASP A 35 40.61 42.43 -17.58
CA ASP A 35 41.82 41.57 -17.46
C ASP A 35 42.76 41.81 -16.27
N VAL A 36 43.23 40.72 -15.69
CA VAL A 36 44.66 40.36 -15.63
C VAL A 36 44.87 39.00 -14.95
N ALA A 37 45.38 38.09 -15.75
CA ALA A 37 46.46 37.11 -15.56
C ALA A 37 46.60 36.25 -14.31
N ALA A 38 46.70 34.98 -14.62
CA ALA A 38 47.39 33.96 -13.79
C ALA A 38 48.91 34.23 -13.69
N PRO A 39 49.57 33.65 -12.74
CA PRO A 39 50.53 32.64 -13.15
C PRO A 39 50.57 31.37 -12.27
N ALA A 40 51.21 30.41 -12.88
CA ALA A 40 51.40 29.02 -12.59
C ALA A 40 52.51 28.75 -11.55
N ALA A 41 52.61 27.44 -11.25
CA ALA A 41 53.74 26.67 -10.74
C ALA A 41 53.96 26.70 -9.21
N GLY A 42 54.14 25.60 -8.55
CA GLY A 42 54.83 24.37 -8.79
C GLY A 42 55.14 23.68 -7.47
N GLY A 43 55.47 22.41 -7.45
CA GLY A 43 56.14 21.69 -6.38
C GLY A 43 55.35 20.54 -5.77
N SER A 44 55.42 19.37 -6.27
CA SER A 44 56.17 18.15 -6.10
C SER A 44 56.64 17.85 -4.67
N SER A 45 56.20 16.71 -4.15
CA SER A 45 56.99 15.59 -3.61
C SER A 45 56.09 14.72 -2.76
N ALA A 46 55.90 13.50 -3.17
CA ALA A 46 56.65 12.29 -2.83
C ALA A 46 56.16 11.57 -1.58
N SER A 47 55.56 10.43 -1.87
CA SER A 47 55.87 9.10 -1.33
C SER A 47 55.87 8.91 0.20
N GLN A 48 54.95 8.07 0.66
CA GLN A 48 55.41 6.89 1.42
C GLN A 48 54.30 5.82 1.40
N ARG A 49 54.70 4.69 0.81
CA ARG A 49 54.03 3.37 0.95
C ARG A 49 54.37 2.87 2.36
N ASN A 50 53.42 2.24 2.99
CA ASN A 50 53.70 1.18 3.93
C ASN A 50 52.70 0.06 3.72
N ASP A 51 53.23 -0.97 3.07
CA ASP A 51 52.75 -2.35 3.09
C ASP A 51 52.99 -2.93 4.48
N VAL A 52 51.97 -3.51 5.07
CA VAL A 52 52.17 -4.64 6.02
C VAL A 52 51.11 -5.70 5.75
N ARG A 53 51.60 -6.78 5.18
CA ARG A 53 50.94 -8.08 5.10
C ARG A 53 50.77 -8.67 6.50
N GLY A 54 49.64 -9.29 6.74
CA GLY A 54 49.40 -10.13 7.91
C GLY A 54 48.30 -11.12 7.65
N LEU A 55 48.70 -12.28 7.07
CA LEU A 55 47.91 -13.50 7.03
C LEU A 55 47.66 -13.99 8.46
N THR A 56 46.44 -14.43 8.74
CA THR A 56 46.25 -15.67 9.51
C THR A 56 44.95 -16.35 9.12
N ARG A 57 45.08 -17.56 8.67
CA ARG A 57 44.07 -18.58 8.44
C ARG A 57 43.74 -19.28 9.77
N LEU A 58 42.69 -20.09 9.70
CA LEU A 58 42.25 -21.22 10.57
C LEU A 58 41.01 -20.83 11.43
N ALA A 59 39.98 -21.65 11.60
CA ALA A 59 39.81 -23.05 11.26
C ALA A 59 38.34 -23.43 11.23
N CYS A 60 37.99 -24.38 10.39
CA CYS A 60 36.77 -25.21 10.50
C CYS A 60 36.69 -25.89 11.87
N GLY A 61 35.47 -25.93 12.43
CA GLY A 61 35.13 -26.77 13.57
C GLY A 61 33.78 -27.42 13.34
N ALA A 62 33.78 -28.55 12.65
CA ALA A 62 32.67 -29.49 12.68
C ALA A 62 32.67 -30.19 14.04
N VAL A 63 31.52 -30.23 14.71
CA VAL A 63 31.33 -31.16 15.84
C VAL A 63 30.10 -32.01 15.58
N ALA A 64 30.42 -33.29 15.67
CA ALA A 64 29.66 -34.45 15.32
C ALA A 64 28.43 -34.71 16.21
N LEU A 65 27.51 -35.47 15.63
CA LEU A 65 26.45 -36.25 16.28
C LEU A 65 27.03 -37.13 17.42
N LEU A 66 26.27 -37.21 18.50
CA LEU A 66 26.26 -38.38 19.39
C LEU A 66 24.80 -38.72 19.72
N ALA A 67 24.35 -39.77 19.07
CA ALA A 67 23.20 -40.55 19.47
C ALA A 67 23.64 -41.42 20.66
N LEU A 68 22.85 -41.43 21.74
CA LEU A 68 22.93 -42.47 22.72
C LEU A 68 21.54 -42.95 23.05
N SER A 69 21.24 -44.12 22.52
CA SER A 69 20.14 -44.98 22.92
C SER A 69 20.43 -45.60 24.31
N GLY A 70 19.43 -45.49 25.19
CA GLY A 70 19.45 -46.20 26.48
C GLY A 70 18.05 -46.65 26.83
N VAL A 71 17.75 -47.88 26.44
CA VAL A 71 16.63 -48.67 26.96
C VAL A 71 17.02 -49.20 28.32
N LEU A 72 16.21 -48.95 29.33
CA LEU A 72 16.07 -49.85 30.46
C LEU A 72 14.63 -49.87 30.97
N ALA A 73 14.06 -51.04 30.93
CA ALA A 73 12.78 -51.42 31.50
C ALA A 73 12.97 -51.74 33.01
N MET A 74 11.91 -51.78 33.66
CA MET A 74 11.44 -52.62 34.78
C MET A 74 10.85 -51.89 35.98
N GLU A 75 9.61 -52.25 36.14
CA GLU A 75 8.88 -52.74 37.28
C GLU A 75 8.56 -51.82 38.46
N GLY A 76 7.29 -51.63 38.65
CA GLY A 76 6.62 -52.26 39.77
C GLY A 76 5.91 -51.34 40.75
N CYS A 77 4.65 -51.62 40.94
CA CYS A 77 3.81 -51.42 42.13
C CYS A 77 3.07 -50.07 42.30
N ALA A 78 1.82 -50.11 41.92
CA ALA A 78 0.67 -50.20 42.87
C ALA A 78 0.26 -48.92 43.58
N VAL A 79 -0.91 -48.44 43.13
CA VAL A 79 -2.06 -47.97 43.91
C VAL A 79 -1.83 -46.85 44.91
N VAL A 80 -2.40 -45.68 44.60
CA VAL A 80 -3.48 -45.09 45.41
C VAL A 80 -4.27 -44.13 44.53
N SER A 81 -5.52 -44.44 44.33
CA SER A 81 -6.57 -43.52 43.86
C SER A 81 -6.81 -42.50 44.96
N THR A 82 -6.70 -41.23 44.60
CA THR A 82 -7.55 -40.12 45.10
C THR A 82 -7.05 -38.89 44.37
N ASP A 83 -7.92 -38.31 43.59
CA ASP A 83 -8.22 -36.90 43.36
C ASP A 83 -8.68 -36.66 41.94
N ALA A 84 -9.85 -37.21 41.68
CA ALA A 84 -10.63 -36.87 40.47
C ALA A 84 -11.75 -35.86 40.80
N GLU A 85 -11.53 -34.96 41.77
CA GLU A 85 -12.54 -33.96 42.14
C GLU A 85 -12.08 -32.51 42.08
N ASN A 86 -10.89 -32.19 41.54
CA ASN A 86 -10.41 -30.80 41.50
C ASN A 86 -10.16 -30.23 40.12
N SER A 87 -10.54 -30.94 39.04
CA SER A 87 -10.44 -30.37 37.65
C SER A 87 -11.77 -29.84 37.10
N ALA A 88 -12.90 -30.13 37.77
CA ALA A 88 -14.20 -29.61 37.37
C ALA A 88 -14.52 -28.20 37.94
N ALA A 89 -13.77 -27.77 38.97
CA ALA A 89 -13.98 -26.44 39.58
C ALA A 89 -13.16 -25.33 38.94
N SER A 90 -12.14 -25.65 38.12
CA SER A 90 -11.35 -24.64 37.40
C SER A 90 -11.89 -24.32 35.97
N GLU A 91 -12.64 -25.24 35.38
CA GLU A 91 -13.36 -24.97 34.12
C GLU A 91 -14.65 -24.18 34.33
N GLN A 92 -15.27 -24.26 35.52
CA GLN A 92 -16.49 -23.52 35.83
C GLN A 92 -16.23 -22.08 36.32
N ALA A 93 -15.00 -21.75 36.72
CA ALA A 93 -14.62 -20.40 37.14
C ALA A 93 -14.13 -19.52 35.97
N ALA A 94 -13.75 -20.13 34.82
CA ALA A 94 -13.39 -19.40 33.60
C ALA A 94 -14.60 -19.05 32.72
N ALA A 95 -15.75 -19.70 32.98
CA ALA A 95 -16.99 -19.44 32.23
C ALA A 95 -17.89 -18.34 32.85
N ALA A 96 -17.50 -17.77 33.99
CA ALA A 96 -18.35 -16.81 34.73
C ALA A 96 -17.89 -15.35 34.64
N SER A 97 -16.94 -15.01 33.75
CA SER A 97 -16.52 -13.62 33.52
C SER A 97 -16.60 -13.16 32.06
N ALA A 98 -17.34 -13.87 31.21
CA ALA A 98 -17.86 -13.28 30.01
C ALA A 98 -19.01 -12.36 30.43
N SER A 99 -18.72 -11.06 30.57
CA SER A 99 -19.75 -10.04 30.76
C SER A 99 -20.82 -10.25 29.70
N ASP A 100 -22.08 -10.18 30.11
CA ASP A 100 -23.26 -10.15 29.24
C ASP A 100 -23.20 -8.92 28.32
N VAL A 101 -22.34 -8.95 27.32
CA VAL A 101 -22.42 -8.07 26.16
C VAL A 101 -23.38 -8.76 25.21
N GLU A 102 -24.61 -8.29 25.19
CA GLU A 102 -25.64 -8.72 24.27
C GLU A 102 -25.22 -8.24 22.86
N TYR A 103 -24.57 -9.12 22.12
CA TYR A 103 -24.24 -8.86 20.72
C TYR A 103 -25.54 -8.96 19.91
N ALA A 104 -25.89 -7.91 19.17
CA ALA A 104 -26.98 -7.99 18.19
C ALA A 104 -26.73 -9.18 17.26
N SER A 105 -27.75 -9.97 16.97
CA SER A 105 -27.60 -11.07 16.03
C SER A 105 -27.23 -10.54 14.64
N PHE A 106 -26.47 -11.32 13.89
CA PHE A 106 -26.11 -11.00 12.50
C PHE A 106 -27.33 -10.56 11.65
N GLU A 107 -28.49 -11.19 11.88
CA GLU A 107 -29.73 -10.87 11.16
C GLU A 107 -30.30 -9.51 11.58
N GLU A 108 -30.19 -9.11 12.85
CA GLU A 108 -30.61 -7.79 13.33
C GLU A 108 -29.69 -6.69 12.78
N VAL A 109 -28.40 -6.94 12.72
CA VAL A 109 -27.41 -6.04 12.15
C VAL A 109 -27.62 -5.91 10.64
N ALA A 110 -27.80 -7.03 9.90
CA ALA A 110 -28.03 -7.01 8.46
C ALA A 110 -29.37 -6.35 8.07
N ALA A 111 -30.42 -6.48 8.91
CA ALA A 111 -31.73 -5.89 8.63
C ALA A 111 -31.75 -4.34 8.81
N ALA A 112 -30.80 -3.75 9.50
CA ALA A 112 -30.74 -2.33 9.78
C ALA A 112 -29.85 -1.53 8.81
N PHE A 113 -29.07 -2.18 7.91
CA PHE A 113 -28.18 -1.51 6.96
C PHE A 113 -28.63 -1.73 5.51
N ASP A 114 -28.73 -0.64 4.80
CA ASP A 114 -29.04 -0.67 3.37
C ASP A 114 -27.72 -0.72 2.58
N GLU A 115 -27.20 -1.93 2.35
CA GLU A 115 -26.02 -2.14 1.49
C GLU A 115 -26.22 -1.58 0.07
N SER A 116 -27.48 -1.38 -0.36
CA SER A 116 -27.77 -0.83 -1.68
C SER A 116 -27.36 0.63 -1.84
N ALA A 117 -27.06 1.33 -0.73
CA ALA A 117 -26.53 2.68 -0.73
C ALA A 117 -25.02 2.72 -1.07
N LEU A 118 -24.30 1.58 -0.96
CA LEU A 118 -22.87 1.50 -1.23
C LEU A 118 -22.61 1.13 -2.69
N ASP A 119 -21.58 1.71 -3.29
CA ASP A 119 -21.03 1.27 -4.57
C ASP A 119 -20.12 0.06 -4.36
N LEU A 120 -20.69 -1.14 -4.32
CA LEU A 120 -19.96 -2.40 -4.19
C LEU A 120 -19.57 -3.01 -5.54
N ASP A 121 -20.00 -2.43 -6.64
CA ASP A 121 -19.77 -2.96 -7.98
C ASP A 121 -18.34 -2.66 -8.48
N TYR A 122 -17.87 -3.53 -9.38
CA TYR A 122 -16.64 -3.33 -10.14
C TYR A 122 -17.02 -2.91 -11.56
N SER A 123 -16.40 -1.86 -12.05
CA SER A 123 -16.61 -1.45 -13.44
C SER A 123 -16.06 -2.52 -14.40
N LYS A 124 -16.56 -2.56 -15.63
CA LYS A 124 -16.02 -3.46 -16.64
C LYS A 124 -14.53 -3.23 -16.90
N ARG A 125 -14.08 -1.97 -16.74
CA ARG A 125 -12.68 -1.61 -16.95
C ARG A 125 -11.80 -2.03 -15.77
N ASP A 126 -12.32 -2.08 -14.56
CA ASP A 126 -11.58 -2.64 -13.42
C ASP A 126 -11.27 -4.13 -13.65
N LEU A 127 -12.25 -4.85 -14.19
CA LEU A 127 -12.16 -6.28 -14.47
C LEU A 127 -11.35 -6.63 -15.72
N ASP A 128 -11.02 -5.65 -16.57
CA ASP A 128 -10.32 -5.86 -17.82
C ASP A 128 -8.85 -5.42 -17.69
N ALA A 129 -7.99 -6.40 -17.40
CA ALA A 129 -6.54 -6.22 -17.35
C ALA A 129 -5.87 -6.29 -18.73
N SER A 130 -6.62 -6.51 -19.81
CA SER A 130 -6.06 -6.63 -21.14
C SER A 130 -5.50 -5.30 -21.66
N TYR A 131 -4.49 -5.41 -22.49
CA TYR A 131 -3.88 -4.28 -23.18
C TYR A 131 -3.34 -4.69 -24.55
N ASP A 132 -3.23 -3.72 -25.47
CA ASP A 132 -2.60 -3.91 -26.77
C ASP A 132 -1.17 -3.37 -26.75
N ALA A 133 -0.19 -4.28 -26.67
CA ALA A 133 1.22 -3.94 -26.65
C ALA A 133 1.67 -3.20 -27.93
N SER A 134 0.97 -3.36 -29.06
CA SER A 134 1.36 -2.71 -30.32
C SER A 134 1.05 -1.22 -30.34
N SER A 135 0.11 -0.76 -29.53
CA SER A 135 -0.29 0.64 -29.41
C SER A 135 0.20 1.29 -28.10
N ALA A 136 0.76 0.50 -27.19
CA ALA A 136 1.25 0.98 -25.91
C ALA A 136 2.56 1.78 -26.06
N THR A 137 2.75 2.75 -25.17
CA THR A 137 4.05 3.38 -24.97
C THR A 137 4.91 2.49 -24.09
N VAL A 138 6.13 2.18 -24.54
CA VAL A 138 7.07 1.33 -23.80
C VAL A 138 8.06 2.18 -23.04
N ILE A 139 8.16 1.97 -21.75
CA ILE A 139 9.08 2.63 -20.82
C ILE A 139 10.05 1.56 -20.30
N THR A 140 11.33 1.71 -20.63
CA THR A 140 12.38 0.85 -20.08
C THR A 140 13.19 1.67 -19.09
N LEU A 141 13.00 1.36 -17.82
CA LEU A 141 13.69 2.00 -16.71
C LEU A 141 15.15 1.58 -16.69
N SER A 142 16.06 2.49 -16.40
CA SER A 142 17.47 2.24 -16.26
C SER A 142 18.13 3.36 -15.47
N PHE A 143 19.09 3.00 -14.62
CA PHE A 143 19.90 3.97 -13.87
C PHE A 143 20.62 4.98 -14.79
N ASP A 144 21.20 4.52 -15.88
CA ASP A 144 21.99 5.38 -16.75
C ASP A 144 21.14 6.20 -17.75
N SER A 145 20.02 5.62 -18.22
CA SER A 145 19.22 6.23 -19.29
C SER A 145 17.88 5.52 -19.47
N THR A 146 16.87 5.94 -18.74
CA THR A 146 15.48 5.52 -18.99
C THR A 146 15.06 5.89 -20.39
N SER A 147 14.48 4.96 -21.14
CA SER A 147 14.00 5.18 -22.50
C SER A 147 12.48 5.11 -22.59
N VAL A 148 11.90 5.98 -23.43
CA VAL A 148 10.48 6.02 -23.74
C VAL A 148 10.29 5.85 -25.24
N GLN A 149 9.51 4.84 -25.64
CA GLN A 149 9.16 4.59 -27.04
C GLN A 149 7.64 4.68 -27.18
N GLY A 150 7.16 5.75 -27.77
CA GLY A 150 5.75 6.08 -27.91
C GLY A 150 5.46 7.53 -27.57
N ALA A 151 4.22 7.84 -27.23
CA ALA A 151 3.76 9.17 -26.89
C ALA A 151 3.15 9.23 -25.49
N GLY A 152 2.98 10.42 -24.93
CA GLY A 152 2.31 10.64 -23.66
C GLY A 152 3.18 10.43 -22.43
N ALA A 153 4.46 10.07 -22.59
CA ALA A 153 5.42 9.96 -21.48
C ALA A 153 6.75 10.60 -21.85
N GLN A 154 7.46 11.10 -20.85
CA GLN A 154 8.78 11.71 -20.98
C GLN A 154 9.68 11.31 -19.82
N ALA A 155 10.89 10.82 -20.15
CA ALA A 155 11.91 10.52 -19.18
C ALA A 155 12.73 11.77 -18.82
N SER A 156 13.16 11.84 -17.57
CA SER A 156 14.05 12.85 -17.01
C SER A 156 15.04 12.21 -16.02
N ALA A 157 15.92 13.01 -15.45
CA ALA A 157 16.82 12.55 -14.39
C ALA A 157 16.05 12.15 -13.09
N ALA A 158 14.87 12.72 -12.86
CA ALA A 158 14.03 12.45 -11.69
C ALA A 158 13.05 11.27 -11.89
N GLY A 159 13.09 10.62 -13.07
CA GLY A 159 12.18 9.52 -13.40
C GLY A 159 11.39 9.76 -14.67
N VAL A 160 10.13 9.36 -14.69
CA VAL A 160 9.25 9.46 -15.88
C VAL A 160 7.98 10.21 -15.53
N VAL A 161 7.58 11.15 -16.38
CA VAL A 161 6.29 11.83 -16.31
C VAL A 161 5.39 11.32 -17.43
N ILE A 162 4.19 10.86 -17.08
CA ILE A 162 3.12 10.44 -17.96
C ILE A 162 2.05 11.52 -17.95
N SER A 163 1.78 12.12 -19.11
CA SER A 163 0.96 13.34 -19.21
C SER A 163 -0.29 13.20 -20.08
N SER A 164 -0.68 11.99 -20.45
CA SER A 164 -1.92 11.78 -21.22
C SER A 164 -2.48 10.37 -21.02
N ALA A 165 -3.76 10.21 -21.40
CA ALA A 165 -4.42 8.90 -21.46
C ALA A 165 -3.63 7.92 -22.32
N GLY A 166 -3.65 6.65 -21.92
CA GLY A 166 -3.01 5.58 -22.70
C GLY A 166 -2.59 4.39 -21.86
N THR A 167 -1.95 3.45 -22.54
CA THR A 167 -1.33 2.27 -21.92
C THR A 167 0.19 2.41 -21.98
N TYR A 168 0.84 2.22 -20.87
CA TYR A 168 2.28 2.36 -20.67
C TYR A 168 2.85 1.06 -20.10
N ILE A 169 3.69 0.36 -20.87
CA ILE A 169 4.36 -0.85 -20.42
C ILE A 169 5.68 -0.45 -19.78
N VAL A 170 5.82 -0.75 -18.49
CA VAL A 170 6.96 -0.32 -17.68
C VAL A 170 7.75 -1.54 -17.26
N SER A 171 9.05 -1.54 -17.56
CA SER A 171 9.98 -2.62 -17.20
C SER A 171 11.36 -2.07 -16.85
N GLY A 172 12.20 -2.89 -16.20
CA GLY A 172 13.56 -2.50 -15.83
C GLY A 172 13.63 -1.88 -14.44
N GLU A 173 14.72 -1.19 -14.13
CA GLU A 173 15.04 -0.75 -12.77
C GLU A 173 15.35 0.73 -12.73
N LEU A 174 14.67 1.44 -11.83
CA LEU A 174 14.93 2.82 -11.43
C LEU A 174 15.37 2.79 -9.96
N THR A 175 16.65 3.01 -9.72
CA THR A 175 17.25 2.88 -8.38
C THR A 175 17.03 4.09 -7.47
N ASP A 176 16.65 5.23 -8.06
CA ASP A 176 16.23 6.44 -7.36
C ASP A 176 15.47 7.33 -8.32
N GLY A 177 14.17 7.52 -8.06
CA GLY A 177 13.29 8.34 -8.87
C GLY A 177 11.86 7.87 -8.90
N GLN A 178 11.01 8.59 -9.65
CA GLN A 178 9.57 8.47 -9.60
C GLN A 178 8.95 8.19 -10.96
N LEU A 179 7.90 7.40 -10.97
CA LEU A 179 6.94 7.33 -12.07
C LEU A 179 5.75 8.24 -11.70
N LEU A 180 5.69 9.42 -12.31
CA LEU A 180 4.65 10.42 -12.07
C LEU A 180 3.59 10.35 -13.17
N VAL A 181 2.32 10.18 -12.78
CA VAL A 181 1.17 10.34 -13.67
C VAL A 181 0.54 11.71 -13.40
N ASP A 182 0.55 12.57 -14.41
CA ASP A 182 -0.02 13.92 -14.37
C ASP A 182 -0.75 14.18 -15.69
N ALA A 183 -1.84 13.44 -15.90
CA ALA A 183 -2.66 13.46 -17.11
C ALA A 183 -3.86 14.41 -16.96
N GLY A 184 -4.75 14.45 -17.93
CA GLY A 184 -5.97 15.26 -17.84
C GLY A 184 -7.01 14.68 -16.89
N ASP A 185 -7.92 15.54 -16.39
CA ASP A 185 -8.97 15.16 -15.43
C ASP A 185 -9.94 14.09 -15.96
N ASP A 186 -10.07 13.97 -17.28
CA ASP A 186 -10.92 12.96 -17.93
C ASP A 186 -10.10 11.77 -18.48
N ASP A 187 -8.77 11.77 -18.27
CA ASP A 187 -7.85 10.77 -18.81
C ASP A 187 -7.80 9.51 -17.97
N LYS A 188 -7.87 8.36 -18.63
CA LYS A 188 -7.61 7.05 -18.02
C LYS A 188 -6.21 6.59 -18.40
N VAL A 189 -5.41 6.25 -17.39
CA VAL A 189 -4.04 5.79 -17.56
C VAL A 189 -3.93 4.34 -17.12
N GLN A 190 -3.33 3.49 -17.95
CA GLN A 190 -2.98 2.12 -17.60
C GLN A 190 -1.47 1.95 -17.56
N LEU A 191 -0.94 1.66 -16.38
CA LEU A 191 0.46 1.28 -16.17
C LEU A 191 0.54 -0.25 -16.11
N VAL A 192 1.13 -0.87 -17.12
CA VAL A 192 1.41 -2.30 -17.15
C VAL A 192 2.81 -2.53 -16.58
N LEU A 193 2.89 -3.03 -15.37
CA LEU A 193 4.17 -3.35 -14.74
C LEU A 193 4.62 -4.73 -15.21
N ALA A 194 5.69 -4.75 -16.01
CA ALA A 194 6.23 -5.93 -16.68
C ALA A 194 7.67 -6.22 -16.22
N GLY A 195 7.84 -6.45 -14.92
CA GLY A 195 9.16 -6.61 -14.27
C GLY A 195 9.79 -5.25 -13.95
N ALA A 196 9.00 -4.33 -13.39
CA ALA A 196 9.45 -3.01 -12.98
C ALA A 196 9.96 -3.04 -11.52
N ILE A 197 11.14 -2.46 -11.30
CA ILE A 197 11.73 -2.24 -9.99
C ILE A 197 11.91 -0.73 -9.85
N ILE A 198 11.21 -0.11 -8.90
CA ILE A 198 11.25 1.34 -8.71
C ILE A 198 11.50 1.63 -7.23
N HIS A 199 12.59 2.33 -6.97
CA HIS A 199 12.91 2.90 -5.67
C HIS A 199 12.96 4.43 -5.78
N ASN A 200 12.46 5.12 -4.77
CA ASN A 200 12.58 6.57 -4.64
C ASN A 200 12.95 6.91 -3.20
N GLU A 201 14.17 7.41 -2.99
CA GLU A 201 14.71 7.67 -1.65
C GLU A 201 13.97 8.80 -0.91
N ASP A 202 13.43 9.78 -1.64
CA ASP A 202 12.82 10.98 -1.07
C ASP A 202 11.39 11.28 -1.55
N GLY A 203 10.69 10.27 -2.06
CA GLY A 203 9.31 10.40 -2.54
C GLY A 203 8.63 9.07 -2.83
N ALA A 204 7.41 9.12 -3.35
CA ALA A 204 6.69 7.95 -3.82
C ALA A 204 7.39 7.32 -5.03
N ALA A 205 7.47 5.99 -5.10
CA ALA A 205 7.95 5.28 -6.28
C ALA A 205 7.01 5.49 -7.48
N ILE A 206 5.69 5.43 -7.24
CA ILE A 206 4.66 5.79 -8.21
C ILE A 206 3.74 6.83 -7.59
N TYR A 207 3.60 7.98 -8.24
CA TYR A 207 2.69 9.04 -7.84
C TYR A 207 1.68 9.33 -8.95
N VAL A 208 0.40 9.08 -8.70
CA VAL A 208 -0.69 9.48 -9.60
C VAL A 208 -1.26 10.80 -9.09
N ARG A 209 -0.76 11.90 -9.65
CA ARG A 209 -1.12 13.26 -9.25
C ARG A 209 -2.43 13.71 -9.88
N ASN A 210 -2.64 13.36 -11.16
CA ASN A 210 -3.86 13.70 -11.86
C ASN A 210 -4.22 12.68 -12.95
N ALA A 211 -5.46 12.21 -12.93
CA ALA A 211 -6.14 11.40 -13.94
C ALA A 211 -7.63 11.28 -13.55
N ASP A 212 -8.51 10.83 -14.45
CA ASP A 212 -9.84 10.35 -14.08
C ASP A 212 -9.72 9.05 -13.25
N LYS A 213 -8.86 8.12 -13.70
CA LYS A 213 -8.56 6.86 -13.04
C LYS A 213 -7.24 6.27 -13.52
N CYS A 214 -6.46 5.70 -12.59
CA CYS A 214 -5.27 4.95 -12.90
C CYS A 214 -5.46 3.44 -12.67
N PHE A 215 -4.99 2.63 -13.61
CA PHE A 215 -4.98 1.17 -13.53
C PHE A 215 -3.52 0.71 -13.47
N ILE A 216 -3.15 0.01 -12.40
CA ILE A 216 -1.88 -0.70 -12.28
C ILE A 216 -2.16 -2.15 -12.64
N THR A 217 -1.72 -2.54 -13.83
CA THR A 217 -1.88 -3.91 -14.33
C THR A 217 -0.57 -4.66 -14.15
N LEU A 218 -0.58 -5.74 -13.39
CA LEU A 218 0.58 -6.61 -13.21
C LEU A 218 0.63 -7.62 -14.36
N ASP A 219 1.63 -7.48 -15.22
CA ASP A 219 1.77 -8.38 -16.38
C ASP A 219 1.98 -9.83 -15.93
N ALA A 220 1.44 -10.73 -16.71
CA ALA A 220 1.34 -12.14 -16.33
C ALA A 220 2.71 -12.78 -16.00
N GLY A 221 2.82 -13.33 -14.78
CA GLY A 221 4.01 -14.04 -14.32
C GLY A 221 5.23 -13.15 -14.08
N THR A 222 5.07 -11.83 -14.05
CA THR A 222 6.13 -10.89 -13.68
C THR A 222 6.13 -10.61 -12.18
N GLU A 223 7.27 -10.22 -11.67
CA GLU A 223 7.48 -9.74 -10.32
C GLU A 223 7.89 -8.27 -10.39
N ASN A 224 7.19 -7.41 -9.65
CA ASN A 224 7.38 -5.98 -9.64
C ASN A 224 7.66 -5.51 -8.21
N ASN A 225 8.58 -4.57 -8.06
CA ASN A 225 9.01 -4.11 -6.75
C ASN A 225 8.93 -2.60 -6.67
N LEU A 226 8.23 -2.09 -5.66
CA LEU A 226 8.14 -0.67 -5.34
C LEU A 226 8.68 -0.45 -3.93
N SER A 227 9.52 0.55 -3.76
CA SER A 227 10.04 0.93 -2.44
C SER A 227 10.32 2.41 -2.34
N ASP A 228 10.35 2.93 -1.12
CA ASP A 228 10.65 4.31 -0.81
C ASP A 228 11.69 4.44 0.30
N GLY A 229 12.18 5.65 0.51
CA GLY A 229 13.02 6.00 1.64
C GLY A 229 12.21 6.42 2.87
N SER A 230 12.89 6.63 3.99
CA SER A 230 12.25 6.92 5.29
C SER A 230 11.79 8.38 5.47
N SER A 231 12.00 9.23 4.50
CA SER A 231 11.58 10.63 4.52
C SER A 231 11.33 11.16 3.11
N TYR A 232 10.31 11.99 2.95
CA TYR A 232 9.96 12.58 1.67
C TYR A 232 10.34 14.06 1.59
N ALA A 233 10.82 14.48 0.42
CA ALA A 233 11.00 15.88 0.05
C ALA A 233 9.70 16.42 -0.55
N LEU A 234 8.77 16.83 0.34
CA LEU A 234 7.47 17.34 -0.08
C LEU A 234 7.57 18.78 -0.57
N GLU A 235 6.62 19.19 -1.41
CA GLU A 235 6.45 20.59 -1.79
C GLU A 235 6.06 21.45 -0.57
N ASP A 236 6.39 22.73 -0.59
CA ASP A 236 6.04 23.66 0.48
C ASP A 236 4.52 23.67 0.72
N ASP A 237 4.11 23.58 1.98
CA ASP A 237 2.72 23.54 2.42
C ASP A 237 1.93 22.28 1.96
N SER A 238 2.60 21.22 1.51
CA SER A 238 1.99 19.92 1.16
C SER A 238 2.39 18.83 2.15
N ASP A 239 1.44 17.93 2.44
CA ASP A 239 1.68 16.68 3.15
C ASP A 239 1.58 15.45 2.23
N GLU A 240 1.53 15.66 0.91
CA GLU A 240 1.39 14.65 -0.13
C GLU A 240 2.57 14.67 -1.11
N PRO A 241 2.98 13.48 -1.63
CA PRO A 241 2.46 12.13 -1.37
C PRO A 241 2.90 11.58 -0.01
N TYR A 242 2.24 10.51 0.47
CA TYR A 242 2.59 9.83 1.71
C TYR A 242 2.46 8.30 1.65
N ALA A 243 2.68 7.72 0.49
CA ALA A 243 2.74 6.27 0.27
C ALA A 243 3.70 5.93 -0.86
N THR A 244 4.24 4.73 -0.85
CA THR A 244 5.14 4.23 -1.91
C THR A 244 4.44 4.19 -3.28
N LEU A 245 3.18 3.74 -3.32
CA LEU A 245 2.24 3.91 -4.43
C LEU A 245 1.11 4.83 -3.98
N PHE A 246 1.14 6.07 -4.42
CA PHE A 246 0.20 7.11 -4.01
C PHE A 246 -0.64 7.63 -5.17
N SER A 247 -1.95 7.74 -4.98
CA SER A 247 -2.89 8.27 -5.96
C SER A 247 -3.82 9.32 -5.35
N LEU A 248 -3.98 10.45 -6.06
CA LEU A 248 -4.99 11.48 -5.74
C LEU A 248 -6.35 11.19 -6.38
N CYS A 249 -6.45 10.14 -7.19
CA CYS A 249 -7.66 9.75 -7.91
C CYS A 249 -7.90 8.25 -7.79
N ASP A 250 -9.02 7.78 -8.33
CA ASP A 250 -9.37 6.35 -8.36
C ASP A 250 -8.20 5.47 -8.82
N LEU A 251 -7.92 4.42 -8.05
CA LEU A 251 -6.86 3.47 -8.31
C LEU A 251 -7.41 2.04 -8.42
N THR A 252 -7.06 1.35 -9.50
CA THR A 252 -7.35 -0.09 -9.65
C THR A 252 -6.05 -0.87 -9.79
N LEU A 253 -5.92 -1.95 -9.03
CA LEU A 253 -4.87 -2.96 -9.16
C LEU A 253 -5.48 -4.21 -9.78
N ASN A 254 -4.95 -4.67 -10.92
CA ASN A 254 -5.41 -5.86 -11.62
C ASN A 254 -4.29 -6.57 -12.40
N GLY A 255 -4.56 -7.73 -12.98
CA GLY A 255 -3.60 -8.50 -13.78
C GLY A 255 -3.46 -9.94 -13.33
N SER A 256 -2.23 -10.49 -13.39
CA SER A 256 -1.88 -11.84 -12.90
C SER A 256 -0.38 -11.99 -12.60
N GLY A 257 0.23 -10.93 -12.09
CA GLY A 257 1.62 -10.87 -11.66
C GLY A 257 1.78 -10.83 -10.13
N THR A 258 2.94 -10.38 -9.69
CA THR A 258 3.26 -10.13 -8.28
C THR A 258 3.70 -8.69 -8.09
N LEU A 259 3.20 -8.06 -7.04
CA LEU A 259 3.62 -6.73 -6.59
C LEU A 259 4.15 -6.82 -5.16
N ASN A 260 5.42 -6.48 -5.01
CA ASN A 260 6.06 -6.30 -3.72
C ASN A 260 6.14 -4.79 -3.44
N VAL A 261 5.62 -4.36 -2.29
CA VAL A 261 5.69 -2.95 -1.88
C VAL A 261 6.32 -2.89 -0.49
N THR A 262 7.38 -2.10 -0.37
CA THR A 262 8.05 -1.83 0.91
C THR A 262 8.03 -0.34 1.15
N SER A 263 7.25 0.10 2.13
CA SER A 263 7.21 1.49 2.56
C SER A 263 8.02 1.68 3.85
N ALA A 264 8.97 2.59 3.77
CA ALA A 264 9.78 3.02 4.91
C ALA A 264 9.34 4.39 5.47
N TYR A 265 8.44 5.11 4.74
CA TYR A 265 7.95 6.42 5.17
C TYR A 265 6.62 6.34 5.89
N ARG A 266 5.53 5.88 5.21
CA ARG A 266 4.19 5.77 5.80
C ARG A 266 3.43 4.58 5.23
N HIS A 267 2.48 4.79 4.32
CA HIS A 267 1.64 3.72 3.78
C HIS A 267 2.29 3.05 2.56
N ALA A 268 1.96 1.80 2.31
CA ALA A 268 2.46 1.12 1.12
C ALA A 268 1.67 1.52 -0.13
N VAL A 269 0.36 1.36 -0.13
CA VAL A 269 -0.54 1.73 -1.23
C VAL A 269 -1.65 2.63 -0.71
N CYS A 270 -1.80 3.81 -1.30
CA CYS A 270 -2.85 4.76 -0.91
C CYS A 270 -3.54 5.38 -2.12
N SER A 271 -4.88 5.36 -2.12
CA SER A 271 -5.72 6.21 -2.97
C SER A 271 -6.47 7.22 -2.10
N LYS A 272 -6.55 8.47 -2.55
CA LYS A 272 -7.37 9.54 -1.92
C LYS A 272 -8.85 9.44 -2.32
N ASP A 273 -9.16 8.59 -3.28
CA ASP A 273 -10.50 8.22 -3.69
C ASP A 273 -10.70 6.70 -3.46
N ASP A 274 -11.27 5.97 -4.42
CA ASP A 274 -11.47 4.53 -4.32
C ASP A 274 -10.19 3.74 -4.61
N LEU A 275 -9.92 2.70 -3.82
CA LEU A 275 -8.94 1.66 -4.10
C LEU A 275 -9.67 0.37 -4.45
N VAL A 276 -9.50 -0.10 -5.68
CA VAL A 276 -10.06 -1.36 -6.17
C VAL A 276 -8.95 -2.37 -6.42
N VAL A 277 -9.05 -3.56 -5.83
CA VAL A 277 -8.12 -4.68 -6.07
C VAL A 277 -8.91 -5.85 -6.64
N VAL A 278 -8.53 -6.31 -7.83
CA VAL A 278 -9.33 -7.29 -8.58
C VAL A 278 -8.76 -8.69 -8.47
N SER A 279 -7.44 -8.82 -8.49
CA SER A 279 -6.72 -10.09 -8.53
C SER A 279 -5.24 -9.89 -8.17
N ASP A 280 -4.40 -10.87 -8.37
CA ASP A 280 -2.94 -10.84 -8.27
C ASP A 280 -2.37 -11.29 -6.93
N THR A 281 -1.03 -11.22 -6.81
CA THR A 281 -0.28 -11.51 -5.59
C THR A 281 0.38 -10.24 -5.06
N TYR A 282 0.16 -9.95 -3.78
CA TYR A 282 0.68 -8.76 -3.12
C TYR A 282 1.45 -9.13 -1.86
N ASN A 283 2.72 -8.67 -1.80
CA ASN A 283 3.56 -8.75 -0.62
C ASN A 283 3.84 -7.32 -0.15
N ILE A 284 3.29 -6.95 0.98
CA ILE A 284 3.24 -5.56 1.44
C ILE A 284 3.90 -5.47 2.81
N SER A 285 4.82 -4.51 2.94
CA SER A 285 5.41 -4.11 4.21
C SER A 285 5.31 -2.59 4.35
N ALA A 286 4.74 -2.09 5.45
CA ALA A 286 4.53 -0.67 5.68
C ALA A 286 4.78 -0.28 7.15
N VAL A 287 5.31 0.93 7.36
CA VAL A 287 5.46 1.54 8.70
C VAL A 287 4.20 2.24 9.19
N GLU A 288 3.19 2.35 8.33
CA GLU A 288 1.81 2.70 8.68
C GLU A 288 0.86 1.70 8.02
N ASP A 289 -0.16 2.13 7.26
CA ASP A 289 -1.17 1.23 6.71
C ASP A 289 -0.67 0.48 5.45
N GLY A 290 -1.10 -0.76 5.27
CA GLY A 290 -0.76 -1.56 4.09
C GLY A 290 -1.50 -1.10 2.83
N LEU A 291 -2.81 -1.31 2.77
CA LEU A 291 -3.70 -0.87 1.70
C LEU A 291 -4.68 0.18 2.22
N ARG A 292 -4.69 1.35 1.61
CA ARG A 292 -5.56 2.45 2.04
C ARG A 292 -6.34 3.06 0.89
N GLY A 293 -7.65 3.12 1.02
CA GLY A 293 -8.55 3.88 0.15
C GLY A 293 -9.35 4.88 0.98
N HIS A 294 -9.25 6.18 0.66
CA HIS A 294 -9.97 7.17 1.47
C HIS A 294 -11.48 6.98 1.37
N ASP A 295 -11.98 6.89 0.15
CA ASP A 295 -13.42 6.75 -0.12
C ASP A 295 -13.90 5.31 0.09
N SER A 296 -13.17 4.32 -0.46
CA SER A 296 -13.41 2.91 -0.18
C SER A 296 -12.20 2.03 -0.51
N VAL A 297 -12.19 0.81 0.05
CA VAL A 297 -11.34 -0.29 -0.42
C VAL A 297 -12.25 -1.44 -0.83
N LYS A 298 -12.16 -1.85 -2.10
CA LYS A 298 -12.90 -3.00 -2.65
C LYS A 298 -11.92 -4.06 -3.12
N VAL A 299 -11.96 -5.26 -2.52
CA VAL A 299 -11.12 -6.39 -2.92
C VAL A 299 -12.01 -7.50 -3.46
N ARG A 300 -11.83 -7.82 -4.75
CA ARG A 300 -12.57 -8.88 -5.40
C ARG A 300 -11.93 -10.24 -5.18
N ASP A 301 -10.62 -10.34 -5.35
CA ASP A 301 -9.83 -11.57 -5.23
C ASP A 301 -8.33 -11.20 -5.10
N GLY A 302 -7.48 -12.18 -4.83
CA GLY A 302 -6.02 -12.03 -4.77
C GLY A 302 -5.39 -12.83 -3.65
N VAL A 303 -4.06 -12.80 -3.60
CA VAL A 303 -3.26 -13.40 -2.52
C VAL A 303 -2.45 -12.30 -1.86
N PHE A 304 -2.64 -12.11 -0.56
CA PHE A 304 -2.07 -11.00 0.19
C PHE A 304 -1.25 -11.49 1.37
N THR A 305 -0.01 -11.02 1.44
CA THR A 305 0.82 -11.07 2.65
C THR A 305 1.08 -9.63 3.05
N ILE A 306 0.50 -9.20 4.17
CA ILE A 306 0.58 -7.80 4.62
C ILE A 306 1.21 -7.76 6.00
N GLN A 307 2.27 -6.96 6.14
CA GLN A 307 2.88 -6.57 7.41
C GLN A 307 2.82 -5.04 7.50
N ALA A 308 2.01 -4.53 8.42
CA ALA A 308 1.81 -3.10 8.61
C ALA A 308 1.99 -2.76 10.09
N ASP A 309 2.70 -1.67 10.41
CA ASP A 309 2.79 -1.18 11.78
C ASP A 309 1.51 -0.40 12.20
N GLY A 310 0.71 0.06 11.22
CA GLY A 310 -0.66 0.57 11.36
C GLY A 310 -1.68 -0.50 11.00
N ASP A 311 -2.71 -0.10 10.22
CA ASP A 311 -3.77 -1.00 9.76
C ASP A 311 -3.32 -1.84 8.55
N GLY A 312 -3.78 -3.08 8.49
CA GLY A 312 -3.53 -3.91 7.31
C GLY A 312 -4.25 -3.38 6.07
N ILE A 313 -5.57 -3.16 6.19
CA ILE A 313 -6.43 -2.59 5.14
C ILE A 313 -7.34 -1.53 5.77
N LYS A 314 -7.37 -0.31 5.19
CA LYS A 314 -8.07 0.83 5.78
C LYS A 314 -8.89 1.63 4.80
N SER A 315 -10.10 2.04 5.21
CA SER A 315 -10.87 3.13 4.59
C SER A 315 -11.37 4.10 5.65
N ASN A 316 -11.19 5.43 5.44
CA ASN A 316 -11.34 6.40 6.52
C ASN A 316 -12.18 7.64 6.18
N LYS A 317 -13.00 7.60 5.13
CA LYS A 317 -13.95 8.67 4.82
C LYS A 317 -15.04 8.76 5.87
N ASP A 318 -15.18 9.90 6.52
CA ASP A 318 -16.08 10.09 7.68
C ASP A 318 -17.22 11.09 7.45
N ASP A 319 -17.21 11.82 6.35
CA ASP A 319 -18.20 12.86 6.02
C ASP A 319 -19.28 12.41 5.02
N ASP A 320 -19.17 11.18 4.49
CA ASP A 320 -20.13 10.56 3.57
C ASP A 320 -20.48 9.14 4.03
N PRO A 321 -21.71 8.88 4.50
CA PRO A 321 -22.11 7.56 4.99
C PRO A 321 -22.15 6.46 3.91
N THR A 322 -22.05 6.81 2.63
CA THR A 322 -21.98 5.87 1.52
C THR A 322 -20.52 5.50 1.15
N LYS A 323 -19.56 6.05 1.87
CA LYS A 323 -18.11 5.85 1.70
C LYS A 323 -17.47 5.43 3.03
N GLY A 324 -16.15 5.32 3.05
CA GLY A 324 -15.42 4.90 4.25
C GLY A 324 -15.57 3.41 4.55
N PHE A 325 -15.84 2.57 3.56
CA PHE A 325 -16.03 1.14 3.75
C PHE A 325 -14.88 0.30 3.16
N VAL A 326 -14.69 -0.88 3.75
CA VAL A 326 -13.87 -1.95 3.19
C VAL A 326 -14.78 -3.11 2.82
N SER A 327 -14.73 -3.56 1.56
CA SER A 327 -15.49 -4.73 1.06
C SER A 327 -14.54 -5.76 0.49
N ILE A 328 -14.57 -6.99 1.03
CA ILE A 328 -13.79 -8.13 0.58
C ILE A 328 -14.74 -9.21 0.07
N ASP A 329 -14.71 -9.44 -1.25
CA ASP A 329 -15.56 -10.44 -1.91
C ASP A 329 -14.87 -11.81 -2.02
N GLY A 330 -13.55 -11.87 -1.99
CA GLY A 330 -12.75 -13.08 -2.11
C GLY A 330 -11.28 -12.84 -1.78
N GLY A 331 -10.43 -13.83 -2.06
CA GLY A 331 -8.99 -13.77 -1.86
C GLY A 331 -8.49 -14.55 -0.65
N ALA A 332 -7.16 -14.63 -0.54
CA ALA A 332 -6.46 -15.24 0.57
C ALA A 332 -5.53 -14.22 1.22
N PHE A 333 -5.69 -14.01 2.52
CA PHE A 333 -5.00 -12.97 3.27
C PHE A 333 -4.25 -13.56 4.46
N ASP A 334 -2.98 -13.14 4.59
CA ASP A 334 -2.16 -13.26 5.79
C ASP A 334 -1.78 -11.85 6.22
N ILE A 335 -2.41 -11.33 7.28
CA ILE A 335 -2.26 -9.95 7.74
C ILE A 335 -1.68 -9.93 9.13
N GLN A 336 -0.59 -9.19 9.29
CA GLN A 336 -0.01 -8.83 10.58
C GLN A 336 -0.08 -7.29 10.69
N ALA A 337 -0.86 -6.80 11.64
CA ALA A 337 -1.12 -5.38 11.84
C ALA A 337 -0.71 -4.92 13.23
N GLY A 338 -0.10 -3.74 13.30
CA GLY A 338 0.25 -3.07 14.55
C GLY A 338 -0.95 -2.37 15.20
N ASP A 339 -2.00 -2.13 14.43
CA ASP A 339 -3.30 -1.59 14.86
C ASP A 339 -4.38 -2.59 14.43
N ASP A 340 -5.34 -2.22 13.60
CA ASP A 340 -6.41 -3.10 13.12
C ASP A 340 -5.99 -3.90 11.87
N ALA A 341 -6.41 -5.16 11.76
CA ALA A 341 -6.12 -5.90 10.52
C ALA A 341 -6.95 -5.35 9.35
N VAL A 342 -8.22 -5.02 9.57
CA VAL A 342 -9.10 -4.40 8.59
C VAL A 342 -9.98 -3.34 9.26
N GLN A 343 -9.83 -2.09 8.86
CA GLN A 343 -10.61 -0.96 9.37
C GLN A 343 -11.45 -0.30 8.27
N GLY A 344 -12.75 -0.17 8.53
CA GLY A 344 -13.66 0.63 7.70
C GLY A 344 -14.35 1.68 8.56
N LYS A 345 -14.32 2.97 8.16
CA LYS A 345 -14.98 4.03 8.92
C LYS A 345 -16.49 3.81 9.05
N THR A 346 -17.13 3.33 7.99
CA THR A 346 -18.58 3.11 7.95
C THR A 346 -18.94 1.63 8.00
N LEU A 347 -18.17 0.76 7.34
CA LEU A 347 -18.46 -0.66 7.25
C LEU A 347 -17.22 -1.48 6.90
N VAL A 348 -17.08 -2.66 7.52
CA VAL A 348 -16.25 -3.76 7.02
C VAL A 348 -17.19 -4.87 6.55
N ARG A 349 -17.14 -5.23 5.26
CA ARG A 349 -17.91 -6.29 4.65
C ARG A 349 -17.01 -7.41 4.20
N LEU A 350 -17.26 -8.62 4.67
CA LEU A 350 -16.61 -9.85 4.21
C LEU A 350 -17.66 -10.75 3.55
N ALA A 351 -17.64 -10.83 2.23
CA ALA A 351 -18.56 -11.67 1.47
C ALA A 351 -17.94 -13.02 1.10
N GLY A 352 -16.61 -13.12 1.09
CA GLY A 352 -15.86 -14.33 0.76
C GLY A 352 -14.40 -14.24 1.18
N GLY A 353 -13.61 -15.23 0.77
CA GLY A 353 -12.18 -15.30 1.02
C GLY A 353 -11.77 -16.11 2.25
N SER A 354 -10.47 -16.15 2.47
CA SER A 354 -9.83 -16.79 3.61
C SER A 354 -8.87 -15.78 4.25
N LEU A 355 -9.09 -15.46 5.52
CA LEU A 355 -8.28 -14.46 6.23
C LEU A 355 -7.62 -15.10 7.44
N THR A 356 -6.30 -15.00 7.50
CA THR A 356 -5.49 -15.25 8.69
C THR A 356 -4.98 -13.90 9.15
N VAL A 357 -5.39 -13.47 10.34
CA VAL A 357 -5.04 -12.13 10.83
C VAL A 357 -4.43 -12.19 12.22
N ALA A 358 -3.43 -11.36 12.44
CA ALA A 358 -2.84 -11.05 13.74
C ALA A 358 -2.78 -9.52 13.86
N ALA A 359 -3.59 -8.96 14.76
CA ALA A 359 -3.66 -7.53 15.00
C ALA A 359 -3.34 -7.22 16.45
N ASN A 360 -2.77 -6.05 16.73
CA ASN A 360 -2.54 -5.63 18.12
C ASN A 360 -3.81 -5.04 18.74
N ASP A 361 -4.70 -4.43 17.94
CA ASP A 361 -6.01 -3.98 18.40
C ASP A 361 -7.09 -4.92 17.87
N ASP A 362 -7.84 -4.57 16.87
CA ASP A 362 -8.97 -5.37 16.38
C ASP A 362 -8.65 -6.13 15.09
N ALA A 363 -9.17 -7.36 14.95
CA ALA A 363 -9.10 -8.06 13.66
C ALA A 363 -9.94 -7.35 12.59
N PHE A 364 -11.08 -6.77 13.01
CA PHE A 364 -11.99 -6.01 12.17
C PHE A 364 -12.60 -4.87 12.98
N HIS A 365 -12.50 -3.66 12.47
CA HIS A 365 -12.97 -2.46 13.15
C HIS A 365 -13.87 -1.60 12.25
N SER A 366 -14.92 -1.01 12.84
CA SER A 366 -15.74 0.00 12.18
C SER A 366 -16.21 1.07 13.19
N ASP A 367 -15.97 2.33 12.85
CA ASP A 367 -16.03 3.52 13.72
C ASP A 367 -17.35 4.28 13.64
N SER A 368 -18.36 3.75 12.94
CA SER A 368 -19.58 4.50 12.66
C SER A 368 -20.36 4.89 13.90
N LYS A 369 -20.50 6.19 14.15
CA LYS A 369 -21.29 6.74 15.26
C LYS A 369 -22.81 6.72 15.02
N ASN A 370 -23.26 6.68 13.77
CA ASN A 370 -24.67 6.81 13.40
C ASN A 370 -25.29 5.51 12.88
N VAL A 371 -24.51 4.50 12.67
CA VAL A 371 -24.92 3.18 12.20
C VAL A 371 -24.17 2.18 13.04
N ALA A 372 -24.86 1.26 13.69
CA ALA A 372 -24.23 0.21 14.47
C ALA A 372 -23.07 -0.38 13.66
N SER A 373 -21.88 -0.41 14.27
CA SER A 373 -20.66 -1.02 13.70
C SER A 373 -20.99 -2.37 13.10
N ARG A 374 -20.58 -2.65 11.86
CA ARG A 374 -21.07 -3.81 11.17
C ARG A 374 -19.97 -4.65 10.59
N PHE A 375 -19.90 -5.80 11.13
CA PHE A 375 -19.21 -6.94 10.56
C PHE A 375 -20.25 -7.80 9.84
N CYS A 376 -20.21 -7.84 8.52
CA CYS A 376 -20.94 -8.83 7.73
C CYS A 376 -20.05 -10.04 7.59
N GLY A 377 -20.19 -11.00 8.51
CA GLY A 377 -19.41 -12.24 8.49
C GLY A 377 -19.66 -13.07 7.23
N ASN A 378 -18.61 -13.69 6.79
CA ASN A 378 -18.52 -14.55 5.62
C ASN A 378 -19.51 -15.73 5.68
N ARG A 379 -20.29 -15.92 4.64
CA ARG A 379 -21.14 -17.10 4.47
C ARG A 379 -20.37 -18.34 4.01
N ASN A 380 -19.13 -18.20 3.46
CA ASN A 380 -18.39 -19.29 2.81
C ASN A 380 -16.87 -19.31 3.07
N GLY A 381 -16.30 -18.41 3.87
CA GLY A 381 -14.86 -18.34 4.10
C GLY A 381 -14.45 -18.70 5.53
N ALA A 382 -13.18 -19.06 5.70
CA ALA A 382 -12.58 -19.29 7.00
C ALA A 382 -11.91 -18.00 7.48
N VAL A 383 -12.29 -17.51 8.66
CA VAL A 383 -11.58 -16.45 9.37
C VAL A 383 -10.88 -17.10 10.55
N SER A 384 -9.56 -16.96 10.61
CA SER A 384 -8.75 -17.40 11.75
C SER A 384 -8.06 -16.19 12.35
N CYS A 385 -8.45 -15.80 13.56
CA CYS A 385 -7.86 -14.67 14.28
C CYS A 385 -6.95 -15.18 15.40
N SER A 386 -5.77 -14.62 15.55
CA SER A 386 -4.83 -14.97 16.64
C SER A 386 -5.10 -14.23 17.96
N ARG A 387 -5.95 -13.19 17.93
CA ARG A 387 -6.54 -12.54 19.13
C ARG A 387 -8.03 -12.34 18.93
N ASP A 388 -8.80 -12.80 19.91
CA ASP A 388 -10.27 -12.79 19.91
C ASP A 388 -10.78 -11.39 20.29
N ARG A 389 -10.70 -10.44 19.40
CA ARG A 389 -11.49 -9.22 19.53
C ARG A 389 -12.10 -8.88 18.18
N ILE A 390 -13.39 -9.09 18.09
CA ILE A 390 -14.27 -8.42 17.16
C ILE A 390 -14.89 -7.31 17.99
N ALA A 391 -14.35 -6.12 17.94
CA ALA A 391 -14.92 -4.99 18.65
C ALA A 391 -15.90 -4.25 17.76
N ALA A 392 -17.10 -4.14 18.28
CA ALA A 392 -18.03 -3.12 17.87
C ALA A 392 -18.00 -2.03 18.95
N SER A 393 -17.45 -0.87 18.64
CA SER A 393 -17.45 0.28 19.55
C SER A 393 -18.68 1.18 19.33
#